data_ffdd43ea85e26140551e6c39f40836ea
#
_entry.id   ffdd43ea85e26140551e6c39f40836ea
#
_cell.length_a   1.000
_cell.length_b   1.000
_cell.length_c   1.000
_cell.angle_alpha   90.00
_cell.angle_beta   90.00
_cell.angle_gamma   90.00
#
_symmetry.space_group_name_H-M   'P 1'
#
loop_
_entity.id
_entity.type
_entity.pdbx_description
1 polymer ?
#
loop_
_entity_poly.entity_id
_entity_poly.type
_entity_poly.pdbx_seq_one_letter_code
_entity_poly.pdbx_strand_id
1 'polypeptide(L)'
;MKEVFIVTAARTPIGSFLGSLSSVPAPKLGATAIKGALEKINLDPKLVQEVYMGNVLQAGEGQAPARQAALFAGLSNETPSTTINKVCASGMKAVMMAAQSIKSGDQDVIVAGGMENMSQVPHYYNARTAVKLGEVNMQDGMLADGLIDIYNKVHMGVFAEKCAAEYQFSREDQDNFAIQSYKRSAEAWAQGKFNEEIVPV
;
A
#
# COMPACT_ATOMS: atom_id res chain seq x y z
N MET A 1 -7.02 11.50 27.47
CA MET A 1 -6.93 10.80 26.18
C MET A 1 -6.33 9.43 26.47
N LYS A 2 -6.86 8.37 25.82
CA LYS A 2 -6.26 7.03 25.93
C LYS A 2 -4.85 7.02 25.34
N GLU A 3 -3.96 6.23 25.94
CA GLU A 3 -2.68 5.90 25.31
C GLU A 3 -2.90 4.93 24.15
N VAL A 4 -2.04 5.01 23.13
CA VAL A 4 -2.13 4.17 21.92
C VAL A 4 -0.82 3.44 21.76
N PHE A 5 -0.91 2.12 21.60
CA PHE A 5 0.23 1.23 21.43
C PHE A 5 0.15 0.49 20.10
N ILE A 6 1.30 0.30 19.46
CA ILE A 6 1.45 -0.67 18.37
C ILE A 6 1.87 -1.99 19.01
N VAL A 7 1.00 -2.99 18.96
CA VAL A 7 1.22 -4.26 19.65
C VAL A 7 1.82 -5.33 18.76
N THR A 8 1.68 -5.20 17.45
CA THR A 8 2.25 -6.11 16.45
C THR A 8 2.40 -5.40 15.12
N ALA A 9 3.28 -5.94 14.26
CA ALA A 9 3.42 -5.56 12.87
C ALA A 9 3.83 -6.78 12.05
N ALA A 10 3.30 -6.86 10.82
CA ALA A 10 3.66 -7.88 9.84
C ALA A 10 3.53 -7.30 8.42
N ARG A 11 4.25 -7.87 7.47
CA ARG A 11 4.16 -7.53 6.05
C ARG A 11 4.40 -8.76 5.17
N THR A 12 3.97 -8.69 3.96
CA THR A 12 4.40 -9.63 2.92
C THR A 12 5.82 -9.29 2.44
N PRO A 13 6.50 -10.19 1.73
CA PRO A 13 7.66 -9.78 0.93
C PRO A 13 7.26 -8.67 -0.04
N ILE A 14 8.22 -7.81 -0.39
CA ILE A 14 8.02 -6.81 -1.45
C ILE A 14 8.36 -7.48 -2.79
N GLY A 15 7.35 -7.62 -3.65
CA GLY A 15 7.53 -8.11 -5.02
C GLY A 15 8.04 -7.01 -5.95
N SER A 16 8.80 -7.40 -6.98
CA SER A 16 9.10 -6.50 -8.09
C SER A 16 7.89 -6.37 -9.03
N PHE A 17 7.85 -5.28 -9.78
CA PHE A 17 6.85 -5.08 -10.83
C PHE A 17 6.87 -6.23 -11.84
N LEU A 18 5.72 -6.82 -12.12
CA LEU A 18 5.53 -8.03 -12.93
C LEU A 18 6.32 -9.27 -12.41
N GLY A 19 6.74 -9.25 -11.14
CA GLY A 19 7.47 -10.36 -10.52
C GLY A 19 6.57 -11.42 -9.89
N SER A 20 7.12 -12.19 -8.94
CA SER A 20 6.49 -13.38 -8.35
C SER A 20 5.13 -13.14 -7.68
N LEU A 21 4.88 -11.94 -7.16
CA LEU A 21 3.62 -11.59 -6.52
C LEU A 21 2.63 -10.90 -7.48
N SER A 22 2.96 -10.73 -8.74
CA SER A 22 2.14 -9.99 -9.71
C SER A 22 0.74 -10.54 -9.90
N SER A 23 0.54 -11.84 -9.71
CA SER A 23 -0.77 -12.51 -9.86
C SER A 23 -1.65 -12.46 -8.60
N VAL A 24 -1.12 -11.99 -7.47
CA VAL A 24 -1.85 -11.96 -6.19
C VAL A 24 -2.56 -10.61 -6.02
N PRO A 25 -3.90 -10.55 -5.98
CA PRO A 25 -4.61 -9.28 -5.81
C PRO A 25 -4.21 -8.54 -4.53
N ALA A 26 -4.18 -7.18 -4.57
CA ALA A 26 -3.80 -6.37 -3.42
C ALA A 26 -4.61 -6.69 -2.15
N PRO A 27 -5.94 -6.92 -2.20
CA PRO A 27 -6.69 -7.33 -1.01
C PRO A 27 -6.23 -8.67 -0.42
N LYS A 28 -5.71 -9.60 -1.23
CA LYS A 28 -5.14 -10.86 -0.74
C LYS A 28 -3.78 -10.66 -0.06
N LEU A 29 -2.93 -9.78 -0.61
CA LEU A 29 -1.67 -9.39 0.03
C LEU A 29 -1.96 -8.71 1.38
N GLY A 30 -2.91 -7.79 1.42
CA GLY A 30 -3.37 -7.15 2.65
C GLY A 30 -3.90 -8.15 3.68
N ALA A 31 -4.70 -9.12 3.24
CA ALA A 31 -5.22 -10.17 4.10
C ALA A 31 -4.11 -11.04 4.72
N THR A 32 -3.09 -11.40 3.93
CA THR A 32 -1.93 -12.15 4.42
C THR A 32 -1.21 -11.39 5.54
N ALA A 33 -0.97 -10.09 5.35
CA ALA A 33 -0.32 -9.26 6.37
C ALA A 33 -1.19 -9.11 7.64
N ILE A 34 -2.50 -8.87 7.49
CA ILE A 34 -3.44 -8.79 8.61
C ILE A 34 -3.45 -10.10 9.40
N LYS A 35 -3.65 -11.21 8.72
CA LYS A 35 -3.67 -12.53 9.33
C LYS A 35 -2.37 -12.83 10.10
N GLY A 36 -1.23 -12.60 9.47
CA GLY A 36 0.07 -12.81 10.11
C GLY A 36 0.30 -11.92 11.34
N ALA A 37 -0.17 -10.66 11.29
CA ALA A 37 -0.08 -9.78 12.44
C ALA A 37 -0.92 -10.29 13.64
N LEU A 38 -2.15 -10.77 13.39
CA LEU A 38 -3.02 -11.31 14.44
C LEU A 38 -2.48 -12.63 15.02
N GLU A 39 -2.03 -13.53 14.16
CA GLU A 39 -1.45 -14.83 14.56
C GLU A 39 -0.20 -14.65 15.42
N LYS A 40 0.65 -13.68 15.12
CA LYS A 40 1.89 -13.39 15.85
C LYS A 40 1.67 -13.11 17.33
N ILE A 41 0.53 -12.55 17.69
CA ILE A 41 0.17 -12.23 19.08
C ILE A 41 -1.01 -13.07 19.60
N ASN A 42 -1.45 -14.08 18.86
CA ASN A 42 -2.60 -14.92 19.17
C ASN A 42 -3.86 -14.12 19.50
N LEU A 43 -4.11 -13.02 18.76
CA LEU A 43 -5.31 -12.20 18.94
C LEU A 43 -6.50 -12.87 18.25
N ASP A 44 -7.61 -13.02 18.99
CA ASP A 44 -8.89 -13.43 18.38
C ASP A 44 -9.34 -12.38 17.36
N PRO A 45 -9.54 -12.74 16.08
CA PRO A 45 -10.02 -11.83 15.05
C PRO A 45 -11.32 -11.10 15.40
N LYS A 46 -12.16 -11.67 16.24
CA LYS A 46 -13.42 -11.06 16.72
C LYS A 46 -13.21 -9.83 17.61
N LEU A 47 -12.02 -9.66 18.17
CA LEU A 47 -11.69 -8.50 19.00
C LEU A 47 -11.33 -7.27 18.17
N VAL A 48 -11.08 -7.44 16.87
CA VAL A 48 -10.80 -6.32 15.98
C VAL A 48 -12.09 -5.57 15.69
N GLN A 49 -12.14 -4.32 16.12
CA GLN A 49 -13.33 -3.48 16.06
C GLN A 49 -13.41 -2.65 14.79
N GLU A 50 -12.27 -2.38 14.14
CA GLU A 50 -12.21 -1.65 12.87
C GLU A 50 -10.94 -1.95 12.07
N VAL A 51 -11.00 -1.76 10.76
CA VAL A 51 -9.87 -1.92 9.83
C VAL A 51 -9.72 -0.68 8.95
N TYR A 52 -8.52 -0.10 8.93
CA TYR A 52 -8.11 0.94 8.00
C TYR A 52 -7.00 0.43 7.09
N MET A 53 -7.26 0.33 5.78
CA MET A 53 -6.23 -0.09 4.82
C MET A 53 -6.05 0.97 3.73
N GLY A 54 -4.81 1.43 3.60
CA GLY A 54 -4.39 2.26 2.48
C GLY A 54 -4.34 1.46 1.19
N ASN A 55 -4.90 2.02 0.12
CA ASN A 55 -4.84 1.44 -1.23
C ASN A 55 -5.10 2.56 -2.24
N VAL A 56 -4.26 2.70 -3.23
CA VAL A 56 -4.28 3.82 -4.18
C VAL A 56 -4.91 3.41 -5.51
N LEU A 57 -4.42 2.34 -6.10
CA LEU A 57 -4.75 1.90 -7.46
C LEU A 57 -5.86 0.84 -7.42
N GLN A 58 -7.07 1.26 -7.10
CA GLN A 58 -8.20 0.37 -6.77
C GLN A 58 -8.98 -0.13 -7.99
N ALA A 59 -8.68 0.34 -9.19
CA ALA A 59 -9.42 -0.04 -10.38
C ALA A 59 -9.26 -1.55 -10.69
N GLY A 60 -10.40 -2.21 -10.85
CA GLY A 60 -10.44 -3.66 -11.10
C GLY A 60 -10.36 -4.54 -9.85
N GLU A 61 -10.11 -3.99 -8.67
CA GLU A 61 -10.04 -4.75 -7.41
C GLU A 61 -11.42 -5.11 -6.83
N GLY A 62 -12.49 -4.54 -7.36
CA GLY A 62 -13.85 -4.72 -6.84
C GLY A 62 -14.22 -3.71 -5.75
N GLN A 63 -15.33 -3.97 -5.06
CA GLN A 63 -15.83 -3.06 -4.03
C GLN A 63 -15.00 -3.14 -2.75
N ALA A 64 -14.73 -1.98 -2.13
CA ALA A 64 -14.19 -1.85 -0.79
C ALA A 64 -12.96 -2.76 -0.52
N PRO A 65 -11.80 -2.53 -1.14
CA PRO A 65 -10.63 -3.40 -1.01
C PRO A 65 -10.21 -3.68 0.44
N ALA A 66 -10.28 -2.70 1.35
CA ALA A 66 -10.02 -2.91 2.77
C ALA A 66 -10.98 -3.93 3.41
N ARG A 67 -12.26 -3.90 3.01
CA ARG A 67 -13.25 -4.86 3.46
C ARG A 67 -12.94 -6.26 2.96
N GLN A 68 -12.54 -6.38 1.70
CA GLN A 68 -12.10 -7.65 1.14
C GLN A 68 -10.91 -8.21 1.92
N ALA A 69 -9.90 -7.39 2.18
CA ALA A 69 -8.71 -7.79 2.95
C ALA A 69 -9.07 -8.28 4.36
N ALA A 70 -9.95 -7.55 5.05
CA ALA A 70 -10.43 -7.92 6.39
C ALA A 70 -11.11 -9.30 6.39
N LEU A 71 -12.06 -9.52 5.48
CA LEU A 71 -12.79 -10.79 5.39
C LEU A 71 -11.89 -11.95 4.95
N PHE A 72 -11.00 -11.73 3.99
CA PHE A 72 -10.02 -12.75 3.58
C PHE A 72 -9.02 -13.10 4.69
N ALA A 73 -8.76 -12.18 5.61
CA ALA A 73 -7.95 -12.43 6.81
C ALA A 73 -8.70 -13.19 7.92
N GLY A 74 -10.01 -13.40 7.77
CA GLY A 74 -10.83 -14.10 8.75
C GLY A 74 -11.45 -13.20 9.83
N LEU A 75 -11.48 -11.88 9.64
CA LEU A 75 -12.18 -10.99 10.54
C LEU A 75 -13.71 -11.16 10.44
N SER A 76 -14.42 -10.69 11.47
CA SER A 76 -15.88 -10.73 11.51
C SER A 76 -16.53 -9.92 10.38
N ASN A 77 -17.67 -10.39 9.91
CA ASN A 77 -18.56 -9.61 9.03
C ASN A 77 -19.08 -8.32 9.68
N GLU A 78 -19.01 -8.22 10.99
CA GLU A 78 -19.43 -7.04 11.75
C GLU A 78 -18.32 -5.98 11.85
N THR A 79 -17.06 -6.32 11.53
CA THR A 79 -15.92 -5.40 11.62
C THR A 79 -15.99 -4.36 10.49
N PRO A 80 -16.21 -3.08 10.76
CA PRO A 80 -16.16 -2.01 9.77
C PRO A 80 -14.77 -1.95 9.12
N SER A 81 -14.73 -1.60 7.85
CA SER A 81 -13.46 -1.55 7.11
C SER A 81 -13.46 -0.39 6.11
N THR A 82 -12.46 0.47 6.19
CA THR A 82 -12.35 1.67 5.35
C THR A 82 -11.10 1.63 4.50
N THR A 83 -11.26 1.80 3.19
CA THR A 83 -10.15 1.98 2.26
C THR A 83 -9.77 3.45 2.20
N ILE A 84 -8.49 3.74 2.39
CA ILE A 84 -7.95 5.10 2.48
C ILE A 84 -7.03 5.35 1.29
N ASN A 85 -7.27 6.46 0.59
CA ASN A 85 -6.36 6.94 -0.44
C ASN A 85 -5.82 8.33 -0.05
N LYS A 86 -4.54 8.37 0.24
CA LYS A 86 -3.71 9.59 0.39
C LYS A 86 -2.42 9.42 -0.41
N VAL A 87 -2.53 8.85 -1.62
CA VAL A 87 -1.41 8.48 -2.48
C VAL A 87 -0.36 7.68 -1.68
N CYS A 88 0.94 7.95 -1.83
CA CYS A 88 2.01 7.20 -1.14
C CYS A 88 1.92 7.18 0.39
N ALA A 89 1.19 8.13 0.99
CA ALA A 89 1.01 8.22 2.44
C ALA A 89 -0.24 7.47 2.96
N SER A 90 -0.92 6.66 2.13
CA SER A 90 -2.20 6.02 2.49
C SER A 90 -2.08 5.09 3.70
N GLY A 91 -1.05 4.23 3.74
CA GLY A 91 -0.82 3.33 4.86
C GLY A 91 -0.48 4.08 6.16
N MET A 92 0.36 5.11 6.08
CA MET A 92 0.66 5.97 7.24
C MET A 92 -0.61 6.69 7.72
N LYS A 93 -1.45 7.19 6.79
CA LYS A 93 -2.72 7.84 7.15
C LYS A 93 -3.66 6.87 7.84
N ALA A 94 -3.71 5.60 7.43
CA ALA A 94 -4.46 4.56 8.11
C ALA A 94 -4.05 4.41 9.58
N VAL A 95 -2.75 4.34 9.86
CA VAL A 95 -2.20 4.27 11.24
C VAL A 95 -2.56 5.53 12.04
N MET A 96 -2.46 6.71 11.43
CA MET A 96 -2.84 7.97 12.09
C MET A 96 -4.33 8.00 12.45
N MET A 97 -5.21 7.52 11.57
CA MET A 97 -6.65 7.46 11.82
C MET A 97 -6.97 6.45 12.92
N ALA A 98 -6.34 5.29 12.93
CA ALA A 98 -6.48 4.32 14.00
C ALA A 98 -6.09 4.91 15.37
N ALA A 99 -4.95 5.61 15.43
CA ALA A 99 -4.53 6.28 16.64
C ALA A 99 -5.51 7.37 17.10
N GLN A 100 -6.10 8.11 16.16
CA GLN A 100 -7.12 9.12 16.45
C GLN A 100 -8.40 8.48 16.99
N SER A 101 -8.90 7.40 16.38
CA SER A 101 -10.08 6.68 16.81
C SER A 101 -9.93 6.10 18.22
N ILE A 102 -8.78 5.51 18.55
CA ILE A 102 -8.49 5.03 19.90
C ILE A 102 -8.45 6.19 20.92
N LYS A 103 -7.80 7.32 20.57
CA LYS A 103 -7.70 8.48 21.44
C LYS A 103 -9.04 9.15 21.72
N SER A 104 -9.94 9.18 20.73
CA SER A 104 -11.31 9.68 20.88
C SER A 104 -12.21 8.77 21.71
N GLY A 105 -11.86 7.51 21.83
CA GLY A 105 -12.62 6.50 22.57
C GLY A 105 -13.64 5.75 21.71
N ASP A 106 -13.60 5.92 20.39
CA ASP A 106 -14.51 5.23 19.47
C ASP A 106 -14.25 3.74 19.42
N GLN A 107 -12.96 3.35 19.44
CA GLN A 107 -12.51 1.96 19.34
C GLN A 107 -11.33 1.71 20.30
N ASP A 108 -11.04 0.43 20.57
CA ASP A 108 -9.91 -0.01 21.39
C ASP A 108 -8.89 -0.86 20.62
N VAL A 109 -9.35 -1.66 19.66
CA VAL A 109 -8.52 -2.58 18.87
C VAL A 109 -8.77 -2.36 17.39
N ILE A 110 -7.77 -1.87 16.70
CA ILE A 110 -7.84 -1.51 15.27
C ILE A 110 -6.69 -2.15 14.51
N VAL A 111 -6.98 -2.66 13.33
CA VAL A 111 -5.97 -3.02 12.33
C VAL A 111 -5.79 -1.85 11.37
N ALA A 112 -4.55 -1.41 11.18
CA ALA A 112 -4.21 -0.35 10.24
C ALA A 112 -2.99 -0.71 9.39
N GLY A 113 -3.06 -0.49 8.10
CA GLY A 113 -1.98 -0.83 7.19
C GLY A 113 -2.20 -0.29 5.79
N GLY A 114 -1.61 -0.97 4.82
CA GLY A 114 -1.79 -0.68 3.40
C GLY A 114 -1.50 -1.91 2.56
N MET A 115 -1.95 -1.86 1.33
CA MET A 115 -1.78 -2.91 0.33
C MET A 115 -1.77 -2.28 -1.05
N GLU A 116 -1.00 -2.87 -1.97
CA GLU A 116 -0.96 -2.41 -3.36
C GLU A 116 -0.43 -3.52 -4.27
N ASN A 117 -0.97 -3.63 -5.47
CA ASN A 117 -0.37 -4.42 -6.53
C ASN A 117 -0.38 -3.66 -7.85
N MET A 118 0.70 -2.96 -8.13
CA MET A 118 0.84 -2.14 -9.32
C MET A 118 0.84 -2.97 -10.62
N SER A 119 1.18 -4.26 -10.54
CA SER A 119 1.21 -5.16 -11.70
C SER A 119 -0.18 -5.52 -12.25
N GLN A 120 -1.24 -5.31 -11.46
CA GLN A 120 -2.62 -5.62 -11.85
C GLN A 120 -3.45 -4.41 -12.25
N VAL A 121 -2.86 -3.23 -12.25
CA VAL A 121 -3.58 -2.00 -12.61
C VAL A 121 -3.97 -2.01 -14.09
N PRO A 122 -5.26 -1.84 -14.41
CA PRO A 122 -5.72 -1.87 -15.79
C PRO A 122 -5.37 -0.59 -16.55
N HIS A 123 -5.42 -0.69 -17.87
CA HIS A 123 -5.50 0.48 -18.74
C HIS A 123 -6.94 0.92 -18.88
N TYR A 124 -7.18 2.23 -18.89
CA TYR A 124 -8.52 2.81 -18.93
C TYR A 124 -8.91 3.26 -20.32
N TYR A 125 -10.13 2.95 -20.67
CA TYR A 125 -10.82 3.55 -21.81
C TYR A 125 -12.22 4.00 -21.37
N ASN A 126 -12.60 5.24 -21.65
CA ASN A 126 -13.94 5.74 -21.34
C ASN A 126 -14.95 5.28 -22.41
N ALA A 127 -15.37 4.03 -22.31
CA ALA A 127 -16.33 3.43 -23.24
C ALA A 127 -17.78 3.96 -23.11
N ARG A 128 -18.08 4.75 -22.07
CA ARG A 128 -19.41 5.37 -21.93
C ARG A 128 -19.62 6.55 -22.89
N THR A 129 -18.53 7.12 -23.40
CA THR A 129 -18.54 8.11 -24.48
C THR A 129 -18.13 7.41 -25.78
N ALA A 130 -19.07 7.24 -26.70
CA ALA A 130 -18.80 6.56 -27.97
C ALA A 130 -17.83 7.36 -28.85
N VAL A 131 -16.82 6.70 -29.39
CA VAL A 131 -15.99 7.23 -30.48
C VAL A 131 -16.65 6.81 -31.80
N LYS A 132 -17.18 7.80 -32.53
CA LYS A 132 -17.86 7.52 -33.81
C LYS A 132 -16.89 7.18 -34.95
N LEU A 133 -15.68 7.75 -34.93
CA LEU A 133 -14.67 7.61 -35.98
C LEU A 133 -13.29 7.93 -35.37
N GLY A 134 -12.26 7.19 -35.79
CA GLY A 134 -10.87 7.40 -35.35
C GLY A 134 -10.35 6.37 -34.35
N GLU A 135 -9.16 6.60 -33.86
CA GLU A 135 -8.45 5.70 -32.95
C GLU A 135 -8.99 5.81 -31.52
N VAL A 136 -8.80 4.72 -30.77
CA VAL A 136 -9.07 4.66 -29.32
C VAL A 136 -7.75 4.62 -28.58
N ASN A 137 -7.50 5.60 -27.72
CA ASN A 137 -6.35 5.62 -26.85
C ASN A 137 -6.73 5.11 -25.46
N MET A 138 -5.95 4.17 -24.93
CA MET A 138 -6.06 3.68 -23.56
C MET A 138 -5.06 4.40 -22.68
N GLN A 139 -5.47 4.72 -21.46
CA GLN A 139 -4.63 5.39 -20.46
C GLN A 139 -4.13 4.36 -19.47
N ASP A 140 -2.82 4.32 -19.20
CA ASP A 140 -2.26 3.48 -18.15
C ASP A 140 -2.73 4.00 -16.78
N GLY A 141 -3.50 3.18 -16.06
CA GLY A 141 -4.06 3.53 -14.76
C GLY A 141 -3.00 3.75 -13.68
N MET A 142 -1.88 3.04 -13.76
CA MET A 142 -0.76 3.22 -12.83
C MET A 142 -0.14 4.62 -12.99
N LEU A 143 0.04 5.07 -14.22
CA LEU A 143 0.52 6.42 -14.49
C LEU A 143 -0.51 7.47 -14.12
N ALA A 144 -1.76 7.28 -14.55
CA ALA A 144 -2.82 8.26 -14.39
C ALA A 144 -3.18 8.56 -12.93
N ASP A 145 -3.29 7.51 -12.12
CA ASP A 145 -3.80 7.61 -10.75
C ASP A 145 -2.70 7.59 -9.68
N GLY A 146 -1.45 7.22 -10.06
CA GLY A 146 -0.36 7.07 -9.10
C GLY A 146 0.90 7.88 -9.36
N LEU A 147 1.34 8.01 -10.61
CA LEU A 147 2.70 8.47 -10.91
C LEU A 147 2.78 9.78 -11.70
N ILE A 148 1.68 10.28 -12.26
CA ILE A 148 1.62 11.56 -12.96
C ILE A 148 1.01 12.63 -12.06
N ASP A 149 1.71 13.73 -11.88
CA ASP A 149 1.16 14.90 -11.21
C ASP A 149 0.01 15.49 -12.04
N ILE A 150 -1.16 15.60 -11.44
CA ILE A 150 -2.38 16.04 -12.12
C ILE A 150 -2.33 17.51 -12.52
N TYR A 151 -1.59 18.33 -11.79
CA TYR A 151 -1.52 19.77 -12.01
C TYR A 151 -0.52 20.13 -13.11
N ASN A 152 0.70 19.60 -13.05
CA ASN A 152 1.77 19.89 -13.99
C ASN A 152 1.86 18.88 -15.15
N LYS A 153 1.10 17.78 -15.09
CA LYS A 153 1.07 16.71 -16.10
C LYS A 153 2.43 16.06 -16.36
N VAL A 154 3.24 15.93 -15.31
CA VAL A 154 4.59 15.35 -15.38
C VAL A 154 4.72 14.15 -14.45
N HIS A 155 5.58 13.21 -14.83
CA HIS A 155 5.91 12.06 -14.01
C HIS A 155 6.67 12.48 -12.75
N MET A 156 6.49 11.76 -11.63
CA MET A 156 7.19 12.03 -10.36
C MET A 156 8.71 12.09 -10.51
N GLY A 157 9.30 11.34 -11.47
CA GLY A 157 10.72 11.41 -11.78
C GLY A 157 11.20 12.80 -12.21
N VAL A 158 10.36 13.61 -12.87
CA VAL A 158 10.70 14.99 -13.25
C VAL A 158 10.87 15.86 -12.00
N PHE A 159 10.09 15.63 -10.97
CA PHE A 159 10.27 16.33 -9.69
C PHE A 159 11.54 15.88 -8.97
N ALA A 160 11.92 14.60 -9.07
CA ALA A 160 13.18 14.11 -8.54
C ALA A 160 14.38 14.76 -9.24
N GLU A 161 14.36 14.89 -10.58
CA GLU A 161 15.38 15.61 -11.34
C GLU A 161 15.47 17.09 -10.97
N LYS A 162 14.30 17.74 -10.80
CA LYS A 162 14.26 19.13 -10.31
C LYS A 162 14.86 19.26 -8.93
N CYS A 163 14.56 18.36 -8.02
CA CYS A 163 15.12 18.32 -6.67
C CYS A 163 16.65 18.14 -6.73
N ALA A 164 17.13 17.19 -7.54
CA ALA A 164 18.56 16.97 -7.70
C ALA A 164 19.28 18.23 -8.23
N ALA A 165 18.70 18.93 -9.20
CA ALA A 165 19.25 20.17 -9.73
C ALA A 165 19.23 21.30 -8.69
N GLU A 166 18.13 21.49 -7.97
CA GLU A 166 17.94 22.57 -6.98
C GLU A 166 18.89 22.42 -5.79
N TYR A 167 19.07 21.19 -5.30
CA TYR A 167 19.99 20.86 -4.19
C TYR A 167 21.40 20.50 -4.64
N GLN A 168 21.67 20.59 -5.93
CA GLN A 168 23.00 20.35 -6.54
C GLN A 168 23.57 18.96 -6.22
N PHE A 169 22.73 17.94 -6.15
CA PHE A 169 23.19 16.56 -6.03
C PHE A 169 23.85 16.11 -7.32
N SER A 170 25.12 15.72 -7.20
CA SER A 170 25.87 15.18 -8.34
C SER A 170 25.32 13.80 -8.78
N ARG A 171 25.69 13.39 -9.98
CA ARG A 171 25.41 12.02 -10.43
C ARG A 171 26.06 10.98 -9.53
N GLU A 172 27.28 11.24 -9.08
CA GLU A 172 28.02 10.37 -8.17
C GLU A 172 27.31 10.22 -6.81
N ASP A 173 26.77 11.31 -6.24
CA ASP A 173 26.00 11.26 -4.99
C ASP A 173 24.77 10.35 -5.12
N GLN A 174 24.04 10.49 -6.23
CA GLN A 174 22.87 9.69 -6.52
C GLN A 174 23.20 8.20 -6.68
N ASP A 175 24.25 7.89 -7.43
CA ASP A 175 24.72 6.52 -7.65
C ASP A 175 25.23 5.89 -6.34
N ASN A 176 26.00 6.62 -5.54
CA ASN A 176 26.49 6.17 -4.24
C ASN A 176 25.34 5.90 -3.27
N PHE A 177 24.29 6.74 -3.26
CA PHE A 177 23.10 6.51 -2.46
C PHE A 177 22.38 5.21 -2.89
N ALA A 178 22.21 5.00 -4.19
CA ALA A 178 21.58 3.79 -4.72
C ALA A 178 22.39 2.53 -4.36
N ILE A 179 23.71 2.54 -4.58
CA ILE A 179 24.63 1.44 -4.22
C ILE A 179 24.51 1.11 -2.72
N GLN A 180 24.53 2.14 -1.87
CA GLN A 180 24.42 1.95 -0.43
C GLN A 180 23.05 1.36 -0.02
N SER A 181 21.96 1.79 -0.68
CA SER A 181 20.63 1.24 -0.45
C SER A 181 20.58 -0.27 -0.77
N TYR A 182 21.12 -0.68 -1.91
CA TYR A 182 21.20 -2.10 -2.28
C TYR A 182 22.04 -2.92 -1.29
N LYS A 183 23.23 -2.42 -0.92
CA LYS A 183 24.11 -3.09 0.06
C LYS A 183 23.39 -3.29 1.40
N ARG A 184 22.76 -2.24 1.94
CA ARG A 184 22.02 -2.31 3.21
C ARG A 184 20.87 -3.31 3.14
N SER A 185 20.13 -3.36 2.04
CA SER A 185 19.06 -4.32 1.84
C SER A 185 19.59 -5.76 1.82
N ALA A 186 20.65 -6.03 1.04
CA ALA A 186 21.25 -7.36 0.96
C ALA A 186 21.81 -7.82 2.32
N GLU A 187 22.50 -6.95 3.04
CA GLU A 187 23.03 -7.23 4.37
C GLU A 187 21.90 -7.51 5.38
N ALA A 188 20.84 -6.74 5.36
CA ALA A 188 19.69 -6.94 6.24
C ALA A 188 19.02 -8.30 6.01
N TRP A 189 18.88 -8.72 4.75
CA TRP A 189 18.39 -10.05 4.40
C TRP A 189 19.33 -11.15 4.89
N ALA A 190 20.63 -11.02 4.61
CA ALA A 190 21.64 -11.99 5.03
C ALA A 190 21.70 -12.16 6.56
N GLN A 191 21.43 -11.10 7.31
CA GLN A 191 21.40 -11.07 8.76
C GLN A 191 20.04 -11.49 9.34
N GLY A 192 19.04 -11.85 8.52
CA GLY A 192 17.72 -12.26 8.96
C GLY A 192 16.89 -11.16 9.64
N LYS A 193 17.22 -9.87 9.43
CA LYS A 193 16.53 -8.75 10.10
C LYS A 193 15.04 -8.66 9.78
N PHE A 194 14.60 -9.26 8.68
CA PHE A 194 13.19 -9.25 8.24
C PHE A 194 12.41 -10.49 8.65
N ASN A 195 13.06 -11.52 9.23
CA ASN A 195 12.42 -12.81 9.52
C ASN A 195 11.20 -12.68 10.45
N GLU A 196 11.28 -11.75 11.40
CA GLU A 196 10.23 -11.52 12.39
C GLU A 196 8.98 -10.80 11.84
N GLU A 197 9.11 -10.11 10.70
CA GLU A 197 8.03 -9.27 10.18
C GLU A 197 7.40 -9.81 8.89
N ILE A 198 8.11 -10.70 8.17
CA ILE A 198 7.64 -11.20 6.87
C ILE A 198 6.76 -12.42 7.04
N VAL A 199 5.58 -12.36 6.44
CA VAL A 199 4.63 -13.47 6.30
C VAL A 199 4.66 -13.94 4.85
N PRO A 200 4.90 -15.24 4.59
CA PRO A 200 4.90 -15.76 3.22
C PRO A 200 3.52 -15.66 2.57
N VAL A 201 3.51 -15.50 1.24
CA VAL A 201 2.31 -15.41 0.39
C VAL A 201 2.15 -16.70 -0.39
#